data_7e15fe8a9dcadaaf1c07332a64c4e7b0
#
_entry.id   7e15fe8a9dcadaaf1c07332a64c4e7b0
#
_cell.length_a   1.000
_cell.length_b   1.000
_cell.length_c   1.000
_cell.angle_alpha   90.00
_cell.angle_beta   90.00
_cell.angle_gamma   90.00
#
_symmetry.space_group_name_H-M   'P 1'
#
loop_
_entity.id
_entity.type
_entity.pdbx_description
1 polymer ?
#
loop_
_entity_poly.entity_id
_entity_poly.type
_entity_poly.pdbx_seq_one_letter_code
_entity_poly.pdbx_strand_id
1 'polypeptide(L)'
;MNKVFLLGRLTAKPELRYTPSNTAYSRFSVAVNRRVARQDGTRETDFINCTAWGKTAENIARFFDKGNQICIDGSIRTGSYTAQDGTKRYTTDVNVDNFDFVDKKGNNEGGFVPSGASETPYDFATSSPTPANQSTMNADTPANNDPFAEFGESVSIDDNFLD
;
A
#
# COMPACT_ATOMS: atom_id res chain seq x y z
N MET A 1 9.58 -18.09 -13.89
CA MET A 1 8.83 -16.81 -13.74
C MET A 1 9.76 -15.79 -13.09
N ASN A 2 9.84 -14.56 -13.62
CA ASN A 2 10.72 -13.49 -13.09
C ASN A 2 9.84 -12.27 -12.80
N LYS A 3 9.41 -12.13 -11.55
CA LYS A 3 8.54 -11.05 -11.09
C LYS A 3 9.05 -10.48 -9.77
N VAL A 4 8.97 -9.17 -9.65
CA VAL A 4 9.37 -8.40 -8.48
C VAL A 4 8.28 -7.40 -8.14
N PHE A 5 7.92 -7.33 -6.88
CA PHE A 5 7.05 -6.31 -6.32
C PHE A 5 7.83 -5.48 -5.31
N LEU A 6 7.88 -4.18 -5.52
CA LEU A 6 8.60 -3.23 -4.66
C LEU A 6 7.65 -2.16 -4.16
N LEU A 7 7.64 -1.96 -2.86
CA LEU A 7 7.00 -0.82 -2.22
C LEU A 7 8.06 0.02 -1.51
N GLY A 8 8.27 1.25 -1.98
CA GLY A 8 9.32 2.11 -1.45
C GLY A 8 9.11 3.58 -1.79
N ARG A 9 10.14 4.39 -1.52
CA ARG A 9 10.13 5.84 -1.81
C ARG A 9 11.17 6.20 -2.86
N LEU A 10 10.81 7.11 -3.75
CA LEU A 10 11.72 7.66 -4.74
C LEU A 10 12.85 8.49 -4.07
N THR A 11 14.10 8.21 -4.44
CA THR A 11 15.26 8.92 -3.91
C THR A 11 15.49 10.28 -4.57
N ALA A 12 15.05 10.41 -5.83
CA ALA A 12 15.10 11.61 -6.63
C ALA A 12 13.88 11.68 -7.54
N LYS A 13 13.62 12.84 -8.14
CA LYS A 13 12.60 12.99 -9.18
C LYS A 13 12.97 12.15 -10.40
N PRO A 14 12.08 11.29 -10.90
CA PRO A 14 12.32 10.53 -12.13
C PRO A 14 12.42 11.46 -13.34
N GLU A 15 13.53 11.36 -14.08
CA GLU A 15 13.74 12.13 -15.31
C GLU A 15 13.32 11.33 -16.53
N LEU A 16 12.53 11.96 -17.39
CA LEU A 16 12.19 11.40 -18.70
C LEU A 16 13.32 11.66 -19.69
N ARG A 17 13.77 10.61 -20.35
CA ARG A 17 14.80 10.65 -21.40
C ARG A 17 14.33 9.87 -22.61
N TYR A 18 14.97 10.11 -23.75
CA TYR A 18 14.67 9.40 -24.99
C TYR A 18 15.92 8.73 -25.52
N THR A 19 15.75 7.54 -26.06
CA THR A 19 16.80 6.84 -26.80
C THR A 19 16.97 7.47 -28.20
N PRO A 20 18.08 7.18 -28.93
CA PRO A 20 18.21 7.61 -30.32
C PRO A 20 17.08 7.14 -31.24
N SER A 21 16.40 6.04 -30.88
CA SER A 21 15.22 5.53 -31.57
C SER A 21 13.92 6.17 -31.11
N ASN A 22 13.99 7.31 -30.39
CA ASN A 22 12.84 8.06 -29.86
C ASN A 22 11.94 7.26 -28.90
N THR A 23 12.48 6.27 -28.20
CA THR A 23 11.76 5.53 -27.17
C THR A 23 11.96 6.20 -25.83
N ALA A 24 10.86 6.59 -25.17
CA ALA A 24 10.88 7.19 -23.85
C ALA A 24 11.36 6.18 -22.79
N TYR A 25 12.22 6.61 -21.88
CA TYR A 25 12.62 5.83 -20.72
C TYR A 25 12.90 6.74 -19.51
N SER A 26 12.77 6.18 -18.32
CA SER A 26 13.13 6.85 -17.08
C SER A 26 13.91 5.91 -16.19
N ARG A 27 15.03 6.38 -15.64
CA ARG A 27 15.83 5.67 -14.64
C ARG A 27 15.70 6.37 -13.30
N PHE A 28 15.43 5.62 -12.26
CA PHE A 28 15.29 6.13 -10.91
C PHE A 28 15.67 5.05 -9.91
N SER A 29 15.84 5.44 -8.64
CA SER A 29 16.13 4.52 -7.55
C SER A 29 15.03 4.60 -6.50
N VAL A 30 14.63 3.43 -5.99
CA VAL A 30 13.62 3.27 -4.96
C VAL A 30 14.29 2.81 -3.66
N ALA A 31 14.05 3.56 -2.59
CA ALA A 31 14.50 3.24 -1.24
C ALA A 31 13.46 2.32 -0.57
N VAL A 32 13.85 1.11 -0.23
CA VAL A 32 13.03 0.11 0.44
C VAL A 32 13.62 -0.21 1.80
N ASN A 33 12.87 0.05 2.87
CA ASN A 33 13.33 -0.25 4.23
C ASN A 33 13.19 -1.72 4.53
N ARG A 34 14.24 -2.33 5.07
CA ARG A 34 14.19 -3.72 5.54
C ARG A 34 13.25 -3.85 6.73
N ARG A 35 12.55 -4.97 6.81
CA ARG A 35 11.62 -5.24 7.92
C ARG A 35 12.33 -5.43 9.25
N VAL A 36 13.51 -6.05 9.22
CA VAL A 36 14.30 -6.35 10.43
C VAL A 36 15.12 -5.14 10.80
N ALA A 37 14.99 -4.69 12.04
CA ALA A 37 15.86 -3.67 12.61
C ALA A 37 17.17 -4.31 13.11
N ARG A 38 18.26 -3.56 13.08
CA ARG A 38 19.51 -3.93 13.74
C ARG A 38 19.34 -3.91 15.26
N GLN A 39 20.34 -4.43 15.99
CA GLN A 39 20.33 -4.45 17.45
C GLN A 39 20.26 -3.02 18.07
N ASP A 40 20.71 -2.02 17.34
CA ASP A 40 20.66 -0.59 17.70
C ASP A 40 19.30 0.08 17.41
N GLY A 41 18.31 -0.69 16.92
CA GLY A 41 16.99 -0.18 16.55
C GLY A 41 16.92 0.51 15.18
N THR A 42 18.04 0.68 14.48
CA THR A 42 18.08 1.27 13.15
C THR A 42 17.63 0.26 12.08
N ARG A 43 17.00 0.75 11.02
CA ARG A 43 16.63 -0.08 9.85
C ARG A 43 17.52 0.24 8.67
N GLU A 44 18.05 -0.80 8.06
CA GLU A 44 18.74 -0.66 6.78
C GLU A 44 17.75 -0.37 5.66
N THR A 45 18.23 0.43 4.70
CA THR A 45 17.47 0.77 3.49
C THR A 45 18.23 0.24 2.29
N ASP A 46 17.54 -0.51 1.46
CA ASP A 46 18.05 -0.97 0.18
C ASP A 46 17.67 0.04 -0.91
N PHE A 47 18.63 0.41 -1.75
CA PHE A 47 18.44 1.30 -2.88
C PHE A 47 18.41 0.47 -4.16
N ILE A 48 17.24 0.35 -4.77
CA ILE A 48 17.01 -0.53 -5.92
C ILE A 48 16.86 0.33 -7.17
N ASN A 49 17.72 0.08 -8.16
CA ASN A 49 17.64 0.77 -9.43
C ASN A 49 16.52 0.21 -10.28
N CYS A 50 15.69 1.10 -10.81
CA CYS A 50 14.55 0.78 -11.65
C CYS A 50 14.63 1.52 -12.98
N THR A 51 14.18 0.86 -14.04
CA THR A 51 14.07 1.46 -15.37
C THR A 51 12.67 1.22 -15.91
N ALA A 52 11.97 2.29 -16.25
CA ALA A 52 10.66 2.25 -16.90
C ALA A 52 10.79 2.66 -18.36
N TRP A 53 9.90 2.17 -19.24
CA TRP A 53 9.89 2.42 -20.67
C TRP A 53 8.53 2.92 -21.16
N GLY A 54 8.55 3.65 -22.29
CA GLY A 54 7.36 4.11 -22.98
C GLY A 54 6.42 4.92 -22.08
N LYS A 55 5.14 4.64 -22.16
CA LYS A 55 4.10 5.33 -21.39
C LYS A 55 4.26 5.22 -19.87
N THR A 56 4.77 4.09 -19.39
CA THR A 56 5.07 3.89 -17.96
C THR A 56 6.11 4.91 -17.50
N ALA A 57 7.17 5.13 -18.29
CA ALA A 57 8.21 6.12 -18.01
C ALA A 57 7.66 7.55 -18.00
N GLU A 58 6.83 7.91 -18.98
CA GLU A 58 6.19 9.22 -19.09
C GLU A 58 5.31 9.51 -17.90
N ASN A 59 4.47 8.54 -17.51
CA ASN A 59 3.57 8.68 -16.37
C ASN A 59 4.34 8.81 -15.05
N ILE A 60 5.36 7.98 -14.82
CA ILE A 60 6.18 8.07 -13.61
C ILE A 60 6.87 9.43 -13.52
N ALA A 61 7.50 9.90 -14.60
CA ALA A 61 8.16 11.20 -14.61
C ALA A 61 7.19 12.39 -14.43
N ARG A 62 5.95 12.24 -14.88
CA ARG A 62 4.91 13.28 -14.79
C ARG A 62 4.29 13.39 -13.40
N PHE A 63 4.03 12.26 -12.74
CA PHE A 63 3.19 12.22 -11.55
C PHE A 63 3.96 12.04 -10.25
N PHE A 64 5.21 11.61 -10.31
CA PHE A 64 6.00 11.32 -9.12
C PHE A 64 7.16 12.30 -8.95
N ASP A 65 7.38 12.69 -7.70
CA ASP A 65 8.49 13.51 -7.27
C ASP A 65 9.36 12.77 -6.24
N LYS A 66 10.52 13.36 -5.90
CA LYS A 66 11.39 12.84 -4.83
C LYS A 66 10.59 12.64 -3.53
N GLY A 67 10.75 11.47 -2.93
CA GLY A 67 10.13 11.12 -1.66
C GLY A 67 8.73 10.52 -1.77
N ASN A 68 8.06 10.60 -2.93
CA ASN A 68 6.77 9.95 -3.13
C ASN A 68 6.90 8.44 -2.97
N GLN A 69 5.87 7.83 -2.42
CA GLN A 69 5.78 6.39 -2.29
C GLN A 69 5.23 5.79 -3.58
N ILE A 70 5.88 4.74 -4.06
CA ILE A 70 5.50 4.04 -5.28
C ILE A 70 5.48 2.54 -5.06
N CYS A 71 4.47 1.88 -5.60
CA CYS A 71 4.43 0.42 -5.73
C CYS A 71 4.77 0.05 -7.17
N ILE A 72 5.72 -0.84 -7.36
CA ILE A 72 6.23 -1.27 -8.66
C ILE A 72 6.00 -2.77 -8.82
N ASP A 73 5.45 -3.16 -9.96
CA ASP A 73 5.48 -4.51 -10.51
C ASP A 73 6.48 -4.53 -11.67
N GLY A 74 7.42 -5.47 -11.65
CA GLY A 74 8.45 -5.54 -12.65
C GLY A 74 9.17 -6.88 -12.71
N SER A 75 10.30 -6.87 -13.40
CA SER A 75 11.17 -8.04 -13.56
C SER A 75 12.62 -7.67 -13.35
N ILE A 76 13.43 -8.57 -12.78
CA ILE A 76 14.88 -8.38 -12.63
C ILE A 76 15.54 -8.49 -14.00
N ARG A 77 16.44 -7.53 -14.30
CA ARG A 77 17.33 -7.57 -15.44
C ARG A 77 18.77 -7.48 -14.96
N THR A 78 19.57 -8.42 -15.38
CA THR A 78 21.02 -8.38 -15.17
C THR A 78 21.73 -7.96 -16.44
N GLY A 79 22.76 -7.16 -16.27
CA GLY A 79 23.62 -6.73 -17.36
C GLY A 79 25.08 -6.75 -16.95
N SER A 80 25.98 -6.51 -17.88
CA SER A 80 27.39 -6.27 -17.57
C SER A 80 27.96 -5.22 -18.50
N TYR A 81 28.89 -4.43 -17.97
CA TYR A 81 29.66 -3.46 -18.76
C TYR A 81 31.12 -3.51 -18.32
N THR A 82 32.00 -3.11 -19.23
CA THR A 82 33.41 -2.96 -18.92
C THR A 82 33.66 -1.53 -18.46
N ALA A 83 34.15 -1.38 -17.23
CA ALA A 83 34.52 -0.07 -16.69
C ALA A 83 35.79 0.47 -17.37
N GLN A 84 36.09 1.76 -17.17
CA GLN A 84 37.27 2.40 -17.75
C GLN A 84 38.61 1.79 -17.32
N ASP A 85 38.61 1.12 -16.17
CA ASP A 85 39.75 0.37 -15.62
C ASP A 85 39.93 -1.04 -16.25
N GLY A 86 39.10 -1.39 -17.25
CA GLY A 86 39.11 -2.70 -17.92
C GLY A 86 38.40 -3.80 -17.14
N THR A 87 37.86 -3.52 -15.92
CA THR A 87 37.17 -4.52 -15.12
C THR A 87 35.74 -4.73 -15.62
N LYS A 88 35.29 -5.99 -15.69
CA LYS A 88 33.91 -6.34 -16.01
C LYS A 88 33.05 -6.16 -14.75
N ARG A 89 32.05 -5.27 -14.82
CA ARG A 89 31.08 -5.02 -13.76
C ARG A 89 29.70 -5.53 -14.14
N TYR A 90 29.01 -6.09 -13.16
CA TYR A 90 27.66 -6.60 -13.33
C TYR A 90 26.67 -5.60 -12.73
N THR A 91 25.53 -5.44 -13.38
CA THR A 91 24.40 -4.63 -12.89
C THR A 91 23.20 -5.53 -12.68
N THR A 92 22.40 -5.18 -11.69
CA THR A 92 21.10 -5.78 -11.44
C THR A 92 20.11 -4.65 -11.28
N ASP A 93 19.20 -4.52 -12.24
CA ASP A 93 18.19 -3.47 -12.29
C ASP A 93 16.80 -4.10 -12.38
N VAL A 94 15.78 -3.40 -11.92
CA VAL A 94 14.39 -3.80 -12.08
C VAL A 94 13.79 -3.09 -13.28
N ASN A 95 13.33 -3.88 -14.25
CA ASN A 95 12.55 -3.36 -15.36
C ASN A 95 11.09 -3.25 -14.90
N VAL A 96 10.54 -2.03 -14.95
CA VAL A 96 9.19 -1.73 -14.47
C VAL A 96 8.19 -2.07 -15.56
N ASP A 97 7.29 -3.01 -15.26
CA ASP A 97 6.18 -3.40 -16.13
C ASP A 97 4.95 -2.53 -15.83
N ASN A 98 4.64 -2.34 -14.52
CA ASN A 98 3.52 -1.51 -14.05
C ASN A 98 3.87 -0.78 -12.74
N PHE A 99 3.06 0.20 -12.36
CA PHE A 99 3.18 0.92 -11.09
C PHE A 99 1.82 1.35 -10.57
N ASP A 100 1.72 1.52 -9.24
CA ASP A 100 0.54 2.01 -8.55
C ASP A 100 0.88 3.17 -7.60
N PHE A 101 -0.08 4.10 -7.46
CA PHE A 101 0.01 5.19 -6.51
C PHE A 101 -0.33 4.69 -5.11
N VAL A 102 0.55 4.91 -4.16
CA VAL A 102 0.36 4.51 -2.75
C VAL A 102 0.03 5.71 -1.88
N ASP A 103 0.71 6.83 -2.11
CA ASP A 103 0.38 8.07 -1.42
C ASP A 103 -0.94 8.61 -1.98
N LYS A 104 -1.95 8.76 -1.13
CA LYS A 104 -3.08 9.64 -1.45
C LYS A 104 -2.47 11.03 -1.68
N LYS A 105 -2.68 11.58 -2.87
CA LYS A 105 -2.40 12.99 -3.15
C LYS A 105 -3.07 13.76 -2.02
N GLY A 106 -2.30 14.34 -1.10
CA GLY A 106 -2.84 15.18 -0.04
C GLY A 106 -3.66 16.25 -0.71
N ASN A 107 -4.97 16.17 -0.59
CA ASN A 107 -5.82 17.32 -0.81
C ASN A 107 -5.43 18.33 0.28
N ASN A 108 -4.44 19.16 -0.01
CA ASN A 108 -4.39 20.45 0.58
C ASN A 108 -5.59 21.22 0.04
N GLU A 109 -6.44 21.62 0.98
CA GLU A 109 -7.58 22.52 0.84
C GLU A 109 -8.83 21.92 0.17
N GLY A 110 -9.76 21.63 1.01
CA GLY A 110 -11.12 21.33 0.70
C GLY A 110 -11.73 20.51 1.82
N GLY A 111 -12.00 21.16 2.97
CA GLY A 111 -12.85 20.56 3.97
C GLY A 111 -14.09 20.01 3.27
N PHE A 112 -14.35 18.73 3.46
CA PHE A 112 -15.63 18.15 3.12
C PHE A 112 -16.67 18.89 3.97
N VAL A 113 -17.29 19.90 3.39
CA VAL A 113 -18.52 20.49 3.90
C VAL A 113 -19.61 19.58 3.35
N PRO A 114 -20.27 18.78 4.18
CA PRO A 114 -21.44 18.05 3.72
C PRO A 114 -22.52 19.10 3.40
N SER A 115 -22.68 19.40 2.12
CA SER A 115 -23.77 20.19 1.63
C SER A 115 -25.03 19.34 1.68
N GLY A 116 -25.92 19.64 2.61
CA GLY A 116 -27.23 19.02 2.67
C GLY A 116 -27.57 18.31 3.99
N ALA A 117 -27.59 19.05 5.07
CA ALA A 117 -28.45 18.69 6.20
C ALA A 117 -29.32 19.93 6.47
N SER A 118 -30.55 19.86 6.02
CA SER A 118 -31.60 20.77 6.43
C SER A 118 -31.71 20.75 7.94
N GLU A 119 -31.69 21.95 8.49
CA GLU A 119 -31.90 22.25 9.89
C GLU A 119 -33.22 21.67 10.38
N THR A 120 -33.17 20.82 11.40
CA THR A 120 -34.24 20.70 12.38
C THR A 120 -33.64 20.96 13.76
N PRO A 121 -34.08 21.98 14.45
CA PRO A 121 -33.59 22.25 15.81
C PRO A 121 -34.18 21.24 16.79
N TYR A 122 -33.37 20.37 17.32
CA TYR A 122 -33.74 19.62 18.51
C TYR A 122 -33.31 20.41 19.73
N ASP A 123 -34.34 21.05 20.34
CA ASP A 123 -34.28 21.59 21.67
C ASP A 123 -33.93 20.47 22.66
N PHE A 124 -32.79 20.56 23.28
CA PHE A 124 -32.39 19.74 24.42
C PHE A 124 -32.79 20.45 25.70
N ALA A 125 -34.05 20.32 26.10
CA ALA A 125 -34.48 20.74 27.41
C ALA A 125 -34.33 19.60 28.40
N THR A 126 -33.46 19.85 29.36
CA THR A 126 -33.26 19.19 30.64
C THR A 126 -34.57 18.84 31.34
N SER A 127 -34.75 17.58 31.73
CA SER A 127 -35.48 17.25 32.99
C SER A 127 -35.09 15.87 33.49
N SER A 128 -34.63 15.87 34.72
CA SER A 128 -34.21 14.75 35.55
C SER A 128 -35.42 13.94 36.05
N PRO A 129 -35.17 12.80 36.71
CA PRO A 129 -36.04 11.61 36.73
C PRO A 129 -36.98 11.55 37.93
N THR A 130 -38.04 10.80 37.80
CA THR A 130 -38.72 10.18 38.96
C THR A 130 -39.36 8.84 38.56
N PRO A 131 -39.33 7.83 39.45
CA PRO A 131 -39.57 6.45 39.13
C PRO A 131 -41.01 6.01 39.47
N ALA A 132 -41.40 4.95 38.87
CA ALA A 132 -42.28 3.89 39.40
C ALA A 132 -43.31 3.40 38.35
N ASN A 133 -43.34 2.21 38.06
CA ASN A 133 -44.16 1.10 38.50
C ASN A 133 -44.44 0.08 37.39
N GLN A 134 -44.09 -1.13 37.72
CA GLN A 134 -44.62 -2.46 37.39
C GLN A 134 -45.74 -2.58 36.33
N SER A 135 -45.57 -3.47 35.42
CA SER A 135 -46.35 -4.73 35.30
C SER A 135 -46.40 -5.26 33.86
N THR A 136 -46.05 -6.53 33.80
CA THR A 136 -46.59 -7.66 33.04
C THR A 136 -46.22 -7.86 31.56
N MET A 137 -45.51 -8.95 31.42
CA MET A 137 -45.66 -10.09 30.50
C MET A 137 -46.13 -9.81 29.05
N ASN A 138 -45.28 -10.14 28.09
CA ASN A 138 -45.44 -11.39 27.35
C ASN A 138 -44.23 -11.67 26.42
N ALA A 139 -43.93 -12.94 26.38
CA ALA A 139 -43.00 -13.58 25.51
C ALA A 139 -43.38 -13.41 24.04
N ASP A 140 -42.36 -13.18 23.20
CA ASP A 140 -42.19 -13.97 22.00
C ASP A 140 -40.80 -13.65 21.42
N THR A 141 -40.02 -14.69 21.37
CA THR A 141 -38.77 -14.76 20.62
C THR A 141 -39.11 -15.02 19.15
N PRO A 142 -38.39 -14.41 18.22
CA PRO A 142 -37.81 -15.31 17.23
C PRO A 142 -36.37 -15.01 16.85
N ALA A 143 -35.65 -16.11 16.79
CA ALA A 143 -34.65 -16.48 15.85
C ALA A 143 -33.47 -15.53 15.62
N ASN A 144 -32.46 -15.86 16.33
CA ASN A 144 -31.06 -15.62 16.03
C ASN A 144 -30.73 -16.21 14.65
N ASN A 145 -30.60 -15.38 13.63
CA ASN A 145 -30.05 -15.78 12.35
C ASN A 145 -28.59 -15.33 12.35
N ASP A 146 -27.76 -16.08 13.04
CA ASP A 146 -26.32 -15.95 12.96
C ASP A 146 -25.83 -16.77 11.74
N PRO A 147 -25.38 -16.13 10.67
CA PRO A 147 -24.93 -16.81 9.47
C PRO A 147 -23.62 -17.61 9.66
N PHE A 148 -23.02 -17.56 10.84
CA PHE A 148 -21.78 -18.27 11.15
C PHE A 148 -21.94 -19.40 12.18
N ALA A 149 -23.17 -19.74 12.59
CA ALA A 149 -23.42 -20.79 13.56
C ALA A 149 -23.02 -22.21 13.09
N GLU A 150 -22.80 -22.41 11.79
CA GLU A 150 -22.38 -23.70 11.21
C GLU A 150 -20.87 -23.92 11.15
N PHE A 151 -20.04 -22.90 11.48
CA PHE A 151 -18.56 -23.03 11.43
C PHE A 151 -17.94 -23.43 12.77
N GLY A 152 -18.72 -23.85 13.75
CA GLY A 152 -18.27 -24.17 15.09
C GLY A 152 -17.98 -25.65 15.34
N GLU A 153 -17.71 -26.48 14.35
CA GLU A 153 -17.21 -27.84 14.62
C GLU A 153 -15.72 -27.82 14.93
N SER A 154 -15.42 -28.16 16.18
CA SER A 154 -14.07 -28.32 16.70
C SER A 154 -13.33 -29.44 15.93
N VAL A 155 -12.29 -29.06 15.21
CA VAL A 155 -11.31 -29.99 14.65
C VAL A 155 -10.49 -30.54 15.81
N SER A 156 -10.72 -31.80 16.18
CA SER A 156 -9.83 -32.53 17.09
C SER A 156 -8.56 -32.89 16.31
N ILE A 157 -7.44 -32.34 16.74
CA ILE A 157 -6.10 -32.73 16.25
C ILE A 157 -5.73 -34.02 16.97
N ASP A 158 -5.64 -35.11 16.21
CA ASP A 158 -5.07 -36.37 16.71
C ASP A 158 -3.56 -36.18 16.92
N ASP A 159 -3.11 -36.35 18.17
CA ASP A 159 -1.70 -36.27 18.62
C ASP A 159 -0.83 -37.44 18.19
N ASN A 160 -1.11 -38.12 17.09
CA ASN A 160 -0.39 -39.29 16.63
C ASN A 160 0.50 -39.08 15.41
N PHE A 161 1.17 -37.91 15.31
CA PHE A 161 2.10 -37.65 14.19
C PHE A 161 3.57 -37.49 14.63
N LEU A 162 3.98 -38.22 15.70
CA LEU A 162 5.39 -38.34 16.10
C LEU A 162 5.69 -39.81 16.44
N ASP A 163 5.95 -40.62 15.39
CA ASP A 163 6.81 -41.82 15.45
C ASP A 163 7.47 -42.01 14.08
#